data_9f8ec4fc8ec8df5c1a7bbb5fd2f7881c
#
_entry.id   9f8ec4fc8ec8df5c1a7bbb5fd2f7881c
#
_cell.length_a   1.000
_cell.length_b   1.000
_cell.length_c   1.000
_cell.angle_alpha   90.00
_cell.angle_beta   90.00
_cell.angle_gamma   90.00
#
_symmetry.space_group_name_H-M   'P 1'
#
loop_
_entity.id
_entity.type
_entity.pdbx_description
1 polymer ?
#
loop_
_entity_poly.entity_id
_entity_poly.type
_entity_poly.pdbx_seq_one_letter_code
_entity_poly.pdbx_strand_id
1 'polypeptide(L)'
;NKNSIKIIGDHTDLYAQAYFAYDSKKSGGLTVSHLRFGKTPIQSPYLIDASDFTACHKSAYVTQYDMVSTIKDGGTFLLNCEWSDEELDAQLPASMKQLIAKKHIKFYAIDAIKLAAQVGMGNRINTIMQAAFFKLADVIPYEQADEYMKAYAKKTYGKKGDAIVQKNWD
;
A
#
# COMPACT_ATOMS: atom_id res chain seq x y z
N ASN A 1 -4.15 4.58 -2.81
CA ASN A 1 -3.34 5.72 -2.35
C ASN A 1 -4.16 7.02 -2.28
N LYS A 2 -4.86 7.42 -3.36
CA LYS A 2 -5.73 8.64 -3.34
C LYS A 2 -6.79 8.57 -2.25
N ASN A 3 -7.38 7.42 -2.02
CA ASN A 3 -8.40 7.22 -0.99
C ASN A 3 -7.80 7.33 0.42
N SER A 4 -6.63 6.76 0.64
CA SER A 4 -5.95 6.82 1.94
C SER A 4 -5.62 8.26 2.34
N ILE A 5 -5.13 9.07 1.39
CA ILE A 5 -4.88 10.50 1.60
C ILE A 5 -6.17 11.23 1.99
N LYS A 6 -7.28 10.97 1.30
CA LYS A 6 -8.57 11.59 1.61
C LYS A 6 -9.09 11.18 2.98
N ILE A 7 -9.01 9.89 3.31
CA ILE A 7 -9.44 9.40 4.62
C ILE A 7 -8.67 10.10 5.74
N ILE A 8 -7.35 10.17 5.62
CA ILE A 8 -6.52 10.81 6.64
C ILE A 8 -6.75 12.32 6.70
N GLY A 9 -6.81 12.99 5.55
CA GLY A 9 -7.01 14.43 5.50
C GLY A 9 -8.39 14.89 5.94
N ASP A 10 -9.44 14.13 5.61
CA ASP A 10 -10.82 14.51 5.90
C ASP A 10 -11.28 14.12 7.31
N HIS A 11 -10.69 13.09 7.92
CA HIS A 11 -11.18 12.46 9.15
C HIS A 11 -10.19 12.45 10.30
N THR A 12 -9.01 13.03 10.14
CA THR A 12 -8.00 13.13 11.19
C THR A 12 -7.41 14.52 11.27
N ASP A 13 -6.75 14.84 12.39
CA ASP A 13 -6.00 16.09 12.58
C ASP A 13 -4.60 16.03 11.93
N LEU A 14 -4.31 14.98 11.17
CA LEU A 14 -3.04 14.82 10.50
C LEU A 14 -3.01 15.59 9.17
N TYR A 15 -1.87 16.20 8.89
CA TYR A 15 -1.57 16.73 7.56
C TYR A 15 -1.16 15.61 6.63
N ALA A 16 -1.61 15.66 5.38
CA ALA A 16 -1.34 14.66 4.38
C ALA A 16 -0.81 15.31 3.09
N GLN A 17 0.22 14.72 2.51
CA GLN A 17 0.76 15.14 1.22
C GLN A 17 0.92 13.92 0.32
N ALA A 18 0.56 14.06 -0.95
CA ALA A 18 0.77 13.03 -1.96
C ALA A 18 1.47 13.61 -3.18
N TYR A 19 2.43 12.87 -3.69
CA TYR A 19 3.08 13.12 -4.97
C TYR A 19 3.14 11.83 -5.78
N PHE A 20 2.79 11.90 -7.06
CA PHE A 20 2.78 10.75 -7.96
C PHE A 20 3.87 10.93 -9.02
N ALA A 21 4.88 10.06 -8.97
CA ALA A 21 5.94 10.00 -9.96
C ALA A 21 5.63 8.92 -11.00
N TYR A 22 5.67 9.30 -12.27
CA TYR A 22 5.43 8.40 -13.40
C TYR A 22 6.73 8.19 -14.16
N ASP A 23 7.12 6.94 -14.39
CA ASP A 23 8.17 6.65 -15.34
C ASP A 23 7.59 6.59 -16.75
N SER A 24 7.91 7.59 -17.56
CA SER A 24 7.39 7.76 -18.92
C SER A 24 8.09 6.91 -19.97
N LYS A 25 9.08 6.11 -19.59
CA LYS A 25 10.00 5.48 -20.57
C LYS A 25 9.46 4.31 -21.36
N LYS A 26 8.30 3.71 -21.02
CA LYS A 26 7.63 2.70 -21.88
C LYS A 26 6.23 2.38 -21.36
N SER A 27 5.35 1.87 -22.23
CA SER A 27 4.07 1.24 -21.85
C SER A 27 4.31 0.19 -20.76
N GLY A 28 3.72 0.37 -19.58
CA GLY A 28 3.94 -0.50 -18.42
C GLY A 28 4.96 0.03 -17.41
N GLY A 29 5.32 1.31 -17.48
CA GLY A 29 6.23 1.96 -16.56
C GLY A 29 5.78 1.96 -15.10
N LEU A 30 6.76 2.05 -14.20
CA LEU A 30 6.54 2.12 -12.76
C LEU A 30 5.89 3.44 -12.38
N THR A 31 4.80 3.37 -11.63
CA THR A 31 4.21 4.53 -10.95
C THR A 31 4.53 4.43 -9.46
N VAL A 32 5.18 5.44 -8.93
CA VAL A 32 5.50 5.53 -7.51
C VAL A 32 4.65 6.63 -6.86
N SER A 33 3.92 6.27 -5.81
CA SER A 33 3.16 7.23 -5.01
C SER A 33 3.92 7.53 -3.72
N HIS A 34 4.25 8.79 -3.51
CA HIS A 34 4.90 9.27 -2.31
C HIS A 34 3.87 9.92 -1.40
N LEU A 35 3.66 9.33 -0.22
CA LEU A 35 2.67 9.78 0.75
C LEU A 35 3.38 10.19 2.04
N ARG A 36 3.05 11.38 2.56
CA ARG A 36 3.53 11.87 3.84
C ARG A 36 2.36 12.22 4.74
N PHE A 37 2.46 11.80 5.99
CA PHE A 37 1.50 12.11 7.04
C PHE A 37 2.23 12.64 8.27
N GLY A 38 1.65 13.62 8.95
CA GLY A 38 2.28 14.18 10.14
C GLY A 38 1.37 15.12 10.90
N LYS A 39 1.75 15.43 12.14
CA LYS A 39 1.02 16.34 13.03
C LYS A 39 1.30 17.82 12.74
N THR A 40 2.29 18.11 11.91
CA THR A 40 2.67 19.46 11.51
C THR A 40 2.45 19.66 10.01
N PRO A 41 2.25 20.91 9.53
CA PRO A 41 2.14 21.17 8.12
C PRO A 41 3.31 20.62 7.31
N ILE A 42 3.02 19.94 6.21
CA ILE A 42 4.03 19.29 5.37
C ILE A 42 4.37 20.25 4.22
N GLN A 43 5.59 20.75 4.20
CA GLN A 43 6.12 21.65 3.17
C GLN A 43 7.36 21.03 2.51
N SER A 44 7.23 19.79 2.04
CA SER A 44 8.33 19.03 1.44
C SER A 44 8.14 18.94 -0.07
N PRO A 45 8.83 19.76 -0.88
CA PRO A 45 8.68 19.77 -2.34
C PRO A 45 9.47 18.65 -3.04
N TYR A 46 10.01 17.69 -2.31
CA TYR A 46 10.87 16.61 -2.83
C TYR A 46 10.24 15.23 -2.64
N LEU A 47 10.71 14.27 -3.42
CA LEU A 47 10.31 12.87 -3.30
C LEU A 47 10.81 12.26 -1.97
N ILE A 48 10.13 11.22 -1.51
CA ILE A 48 10.56 10.48 -0.32
C ILE A 48 11.79 9.66 -0.68
N ASP A 49 12.88 9.87 0.01
CA ASP A 49 14.15 9.13 -0.09
C ASP A 49 14.38 8.19 1.09
N ALA A 50 13.60 8.33 2.15
CA ALA A 50 13.60 7.44 3.32
C ALA A 50 12.16 7.21 3.77
N SER A 51 11.67 5.97 3.68
CA SER A 51 10.28 5.62 3.96
C SER A 51 10.14 4.77 5.22
N ASP A 52 9.06 4.97 5.96
CA ASP A 52 8.66 4.12 7.08
C ASP A 52 7.88 2.89 6.61
N PHE A 53 7.16 3.02 5.51
CA PHE A 53 6.34 1.97 4.92
C PHE A 53 6.43 2.02 3.40
N THR A 54 6.69 0.87 2.77
CA THR A 54 6.66 0.72 1.32
C THR A 54 5.76 -0.45 0.95
N ALA A 55 4.86 -0.25 0.00
CA ALA A 55 4.01 -1.29 -0.56
C ALA A 55 4.30 -1.50 -2.05
N CYS A 56 4.51 -2.74 -2.44
CA CYS A 56 4.67 -3.17 -3.81
C CYS A 56 3.42 -3.92 -4.27
N HIS A 57 2.73 -3.38 -5.28
CA HIS A 57 1.47 -3.93 -5.78
C HIS A 57 1.63 -5.02 -6.84
N LYS A 58 2.82 -5.14 -7.43
CA LYS A 58 3.15 -6.17 -8.42
C LYS A 58 4.41 -6.92 -8.03
N SER A 59 4.31 -8.23 -7.89
CA SER A 59 5.43 -9.09 -7.50
C SER A 59 6.62 -9.00 -8.47
N ALA A 60 6.39 -8.81 -9.75
CA ALA A 60 7.44 -8.68 -10.75
C ALA A 60 8.39 -7.49 -10.51
N TYR A 61 7.97 -6.47 -9.79
CA TYR A 61 8.80 -5.30 -9.52
C TYR A 61 9.96 -5.57 -8.57
N VAL A 62 9.87 -6.60 -7.73
CA VAL A 62 10.97 -6.93 -6.79
C VAL A 62 12.25 -7.37 -7.48
N THR A 63 12.15 -7.93 -8.70
CA THR A 63 13.31 -8.32 -9.51
C THR A 63 13.79 -7.23 -10.46
N GLN A 64 12.94 -6.24 -10.74
CA GLN A 64 13.22 -5.18 -11.71
C GLN A 64 13.70 -3.88 -11.07
N TYR A 65 13.27 -3.62 -9.84
CA TYR A 65 13.55 -2.36 -9.14
C TYR A 65 14.01 -2.62 -7.72
N ASP A 66 14.82 -1.71 -7.20
CA ASP A 66 15.16 -1.70 -5.78
C ASP A 66 14.00 -1.12 -4.98
N MET A 67 13.33 -1.98 -4.21
CA MET A 67 12.15 -1.63 -3.43
C MET A 67 12.44 -1.36 -1.95
N VAL A 68 13.61 -1.72 -1.46
CA VAL A 68 13.89 -1.77 -0.01
C VAL A 68 15.02 -0.86 0.46
N SER A 69 15.89 -0.38 -0.42
CA SER A 69 17.04 0.45 -0.03
C SER A 69 16.63 1.77 0.63
N THR A 70 15.47 2.32 0.26
CA THR A 70 14.93 3.56 0.79
C THR A 70 14.10 3.39 2.05
N ILE A 71 13.84 2.16 2.49
CA ILE A 71 13.13 1.89 3.73
C ILE A 71 14.05 2.13 4.91
N LYS A 72 13.57 2.86 5.92
CA LYS A 72 14.30 3.09 7.17
C LYS A 72 14.52 1.81 7.95
N ASP A 73 15.53 1.78 8.80
CA ASP A 73 15.75 0.69 9.75
C ASP A 73 14.49 0.46 10.60
N GLY A 74 14.03 -0.79 10.67
CA GLY A 74 12.80 -1.15 11.35
C GLY A 74 11.52 -0.77 10.62
N GLY A 75 11.60 -0.26 9.41
CA GLY A 75 10.44 0.05 8.55
C GLY A 75 9.70 -1.20 8.10
N THR A 76 8.63 -1.01 7.35
CA THR A 76 7.74 -2.09 6.88
C THR A 76 7.71 -2.16 5.36
N PHE A 77 7.75 -3.37 4.83
CA PHE A 77 7.55 -3.68 3.41
C PHE A 77 6.38 -4.64 3.23
N LEU A 78 5.40 -4.25 2.43
CA LEU A 78 4.25 -5.07 2.07
C LEU A 78 4.31 -5.44 0.58
N LEU A 79 4.33 -6.72 0.29
CA LEU A 79 4.33 -7.24 -1.08
C LEU A 79 3.00 -7.91 -1.41
N ASN A 80 2.36 -7.48 -2.50
CA ASN A 80 1.26 -8.24 -3.10
C ASN A 80 1.84 -9.30 -4.04
N CYS A 81 1.72 -10.55 -3.65
CA CYS A 81 2.19 -11.70 -4.43
C CYS A 81 1.34 -12.94 -4.15
N GLU A 82 1.36 -13.84 -5.10
CA GLU A 82 0.70 -15.16 -5.01
C GLU A 82 1.66 -16.28 -4.59
N TRP A 83 2.89 -15.93 -4.26
CA TRP A 83 3.93 -16.89 -3.92
C TRP A 83 3.75 -17.46 -2.51
N SER A 84 4.03 -18.76 -2.34
CA SER A 84 4.20 -19.38 -1.03
C SER A 84 5.49 -18.89 -0.36
N ASP A 85 5.67 -19.22 0.92
CA ASP A 85 6.90 -18.84 1.65
C ASP A 85 8.16 -19.39 0.99
N GLU A 86 8.11 -20.61 0.46
CA GLU A 86 9.21 -21.25 -0.26
C GLU A 86 9.50 -20.55 -1.59
N GLU A 87 8.45 -20.20 -2.34
CA GLU A 87 8.57 -19.44 -3.58
C GLU A 87 9.10 -18.04 -3.34
N LEU A 88 8.69 -17.38 -2.26
CA LEU A 88 9.21 -16.07 -1.85
C LEU A 88 10.72 -16.12 -1.66
N ASP A 89 11.23 -17.13 -0.97
CA ASP A 89 12.68 -17.30 -0.75
C ASP A 89 13.43 -17.49 -2.08
N ALA A 90 12.85 -18.17 -3.04
CA ALA A 90 13.43 -18.38 -4.35
C ALA A 90 13.34 -17.14 -5.26
N GLN A 91 12.25 -16.38 -5.20
CA GLN A 91 11.96 -15.27 -6.10
C GLN A 91 12.58 -13.94 -5.66
N LEU A 92 12.77 -13.72 -4.35
CA LEU A 92 13.37 -12.49 -3.86
C LEU A 92 14.87 -12.44 -4.18
N PRO A 93 15.38 -11.30 -4.74
CA PRO A 93 16.80 -11.14 -4.95
C PRO A 93 17.60 -11.25 -3.66
N ALA A 94 18.78 -11.85 -3.71
CA ALA A 94 19.66 -12.00 -2.54
C ALA A 94 20.02 -10.66 -1.90
N SER A 95 20.28 -9.63 -2.70
CA SER A 95 20.54 -8.26 -2.23
C SER A 95 19.35 -7.69 -1.44
N MET A 96 18.13 -7.95 -1.87
CA MET A 96 16.92 -7.52 -1.19
C MET A 96 16.77 -8.24 0.16
N LYS A 97 16.99 -9.55 0.21
CA LYS A 97 16.95 -10.32 1.46
C LYS A 97 17.99 -9.86 2.46
N GLN A 98 19.21 -9.55 2.00
CA GLN A 98 20.28 -9.00 2.84
C GLN A 98 19.91 -7.64 3.45
N LEU A 99 19.33 -6.73 2.68
CA LEU A 99 18.88 -5.43 3.15
C LEU A 99 17.73 -5.55 4.16
N ILE A 100 16.79 -6.44 3.92
CA ILE A 100 15.69 -6.72 4.85
C ILE A 100 16.23 -7.19 6.21
N ALA A 101 17.18 -8.11 6.20
CA ALA A 101 17.82 -8.59 7.42
C ALA A 101 18.67 -7.51 8.12
N LYS A 102 19.49 -6.78 7.36
CA LYS A 102 20.39 -5.73 7.87
C LYS A 102 19.64 -4.57 8.51
N LYS A 103 18.55 -4.12 7.88
CA LYS A 103 17.73 -3.00 8.34
C LYS A 103 16.60 -3.41 9.29
N HIS A 104 16.47 -4.68 9.63
CA HIS A 104 15.37 -5.21 10.44
C HIS A 104 13.99 -4.82 9.90
N ILE A 105 13.82 -4.87 8.57
CA ILE A 105 12.58 -4.52 7.90
C ILE A 105 11.53 -5.60 8.20
N LYS A 106 10.34 -5.16 8.60
CA LYS A 106 9.17 -6.03 8.77
C LYS A 106 8.60 -6.35 7.39
N PHE A 107 8.76 -7.59 6.95
CA PHE A 107 8.28 -8.04 5.64
C PHE A 107 6.94 -8.74 5.77
N TYR A 108 5.97 -8.29 4.99
CA TYR A 108 4.64 -8.89 4.90
C TYR A 108 4.30 -9.19 3.44
N ALA A 109 3.69 -10.34 3.21
CA ALA A 109 3.17 -10.74 1.91
C ALA A 109 1.66 -10.97 1.99
N ILE A 110 0.95 -10.55 0.97
CA ILE A 110 -0.51 -10.71 0.85
C ILE A 110 -0.86 -11.08 -0.59
N ASP A 111 -1.73 -12.07 -0.77
CA ASP A 111 -2.34 -12.36 -2.07
C ASP A 111 -3.67 -11.60 -2.20
N ALA A 112 -3.58 -10.30 -2.47
CA ALA A 112 -4.73 -9.44 -2.59
C ALA A 112 -5.62 -9.80 -3.80
N ILE A 113 -5.06 -10.36 -4.86
CA ILE A 113 -5.81 -10.80 -6.04
C ILE A 113 -6.71 -11.98 -5.69
N LYS A 114 -6.18 -12.98 -4.97
CA LYS A 114 -6.95 -14.12 -4.51
C LYS A 114 -8.06 -13.71 -3.54
N LEU A 115 -7.75 -12.84 -2.59
CA LEU A 115 -8.73 -12.30 -1.64
C LEU A 115 -9.84 -11.53 -2.36
N ALA A 116 -9.50 -10.68 -3.34
CA ALA A 116 -10.47 -9.94 -4.13
C ALA A 116 -11.39 -10.88 -4.94
N ALA A 117 -10.85 -11.96 -5.49
CA ALA A 117 -11.63 -12.98 -6.19
C ALA A 117 -12.60 -13.72 -5.25
N GLN A 118 -12.16 -14.03 -4.02
CA GLN A 118 -13.00 -14.71 -3.03
C GLN A 118 -14.22 -13.88 -2.61
N VAL A 119 -14.07 -12.56 -2.49
CA VAL A 119 -15.18 -11.64 -2.18
C VAL A 119 -15.93 -11.16 -3.43
N GLY A 120 -15.57 -11.66 -4.61
CA GLY A 120 -16.25 -11.35 -5.87
C GLY A 120 -15.94 -9.98 -6.47
N MET A 121 -14.77 -9.40 -6.15
CA MET A 121 -14.30 -8.13 -6.70
C MET A 121 -13.42 -8.29 -7.96
N GLY A 122 -13.20 -9.52 -8.42
CA GLY A 122 -12.33 -9.82 -9.55
C GLY A 122 -10.86 -9.50 -9.23
N ASN A 123 -10.23 -8.63 -10.01
CA ASN A 123 -8.84 -8.21 -9.80
C ASN A 123 -8.71 -6.82 -9.13
N ARG A 124 -9.76 -6.32 -8.51
CA ARG A 124 -9.77 -5.02 -7.81
C ARG A 124 -9.20 -5.16 -6.42
N ILE A 125 -7.93 -4.82 -6.26
CA ILE A 125 -7.19 -5.00 -5.00
C ILE A 125 -7.07 -3.73 -4.14
N ASN A 126 -7.60 -2.59 -4.59
CA ASN A 126 -7.38 -1.29 -3.95
C ASN A 126 -7.81 -1.25 -2.50
N THR A 127 -9.01 -1.75 -2.18
CA THR A 127 -9.55 -1.76 -0.82
C THR A 127 -8.76 -2.70 0.09
N ILE A 128 -8.37 -3.86 -0.41
CA ILE A 128 -7.58 -4.86 0.33
C ILE A 128 -6.20 -4.30 0.68
N MET A 129 -5.51 -3.71 -0.29
CA MET A 129 -4.21 -3.07 -0.06
C MET A 129 -4.31 -1.87 0.87
N GLN A 130 -5.40 -1.11 0.82
CA GLN A 130 -5.66 0.01 1.72
C GLN A 130 -5.89 -0.48 3.16
N ALA A 131 -6.66 -1.54 3.36
CA ALA A 131 -6.87 -2.15 4.67
C ALA A 131 -5.55 -2.66 5.27
N ALA A 132 -4.73 -3.33 4.47
CA ALA A 132 -3.40 -3.78 4.89
C ALA A 132 -2.49 -2.60 5.26
N PHE A 133 -2.51 -1.52 4.50
CA PHE A 133 -1.76 -0.30 4.80
C PHE A 133 -2.16 0.29 6.16
N PHE A 134 -3.45 0.49 6.43
CA PHE A 134 -3.90 1.05 7.69
C PHE A 134 -3.59 0.14 8.89
N LYS A 135 -3.65 -1.17 8.70
CA LYS A 135 -3.31 -2.13 9.75
C LYS A 135 -1.82 -2.13 10.09
N LEU A 136 -0.95 -2.08 9.09
CA LEU A 136 0.49 -2.24 9.24
C LEU A 136 1.22 -0.92 9.50
N ALA A 137 0.79 0.18 8.90
CA ALA A 137 1.43 1.49 9.06
C ALA A 137 1.06 2.18 10.37
N ASP A 138 -0.06 1.81 10.98
CA ASP A 138 -0.53 2.34 12.27
C ASP A 138 -0.58 3.88 12.33
N VAL A 139 -1.01 4.50 11.24
CA VAL A 139 -1.14 5.95 11.12
C VAL A 139 -2.32 6.47 11.95
N ILE A 140 -3.42 5.71 11.94
CA ILE A 140 -4.63 5.93 12.75
C ILE A 140 -5.07 4.59 13.34
N PRO A 141 -5.88 4.58 14.44
CA PRO A 141 -6.44 3.33 14.97
C PRO A 141 -7.19 2.55 13.89
N TYR A 142 -6.94 1.24 13.80
CA TYR A 142 -7.50 0.42 12.73
C TYR A 142 -9.04 0.43 12.69
N GLU A 143 -9.68 0.44 13.85
CA GLU A 143 -11.15 0.51 13.95
C GLU A 143 -11.71 1.77 13.30
N GLN A 144 -11.05 2.92 13.49
CA GLN A 144 -11.42 4.17 12.82
C GLN A 144 -11.15 4.09 11.31
N ALA A 145 -10.03 3.52 10.91
CA ALA A 145 -9.69 3.32 9.50
C ALA A 145 -10.73 2.43 8.80
N ASP A 146 -11.14 1.34 9.43
CA ASP A 146 -12.17 0.42 8.92
C ASP A 146 -13.50 1.15 8.70
N GLU A 147 -13.95 1.93 9.68
CA GLU A 147 -15.17 2.73 9.57
C GLU A 147 -15.10 3.73 8.41
N TYR A 148 -14.00 4.46 8.29
CA TYR A 148 -13.80 5.43 7.20
C TYR A 148 -13.68 4.78 5.83
N MET A 149 -13.03 3.63 5.73
CA MET A 149 -12.96 2.87 4.49
C MET A 149 -14.34 2.39 4.04
N LYS A 150 -15.17 1.88 4.95
CA LYS A 150 -16.55 1.47 4.67
C LYS A 150 -17.40 2.64 4.21
N ALA A 151 -17.32 3.78 4.88
CA ALA A 151 -18.02 5.00 4.48
C ALA A 151 -17.57 5.50 3.10
N TYR A 152 -16.29 5.44 2.82
CA TYR A 152 -15.73 5.83 1.51
C TYR A 152 -16.16 4.88 0.39
N ALA A 153 -16.17 3.57 0.64
CA ALA A 153 -16.66 2.56 -0.29
C ALA A 153 -18.12 2.81 -0.65
N LYS A 154 -18.98 3.10 0.35
CA LYS A 154 -20.39 3.47 0.14
C LYS A 154 -20.53 4.72 -0.72
N LYS A 155 -19.73 5.75 -0.47
CA LYS A 155 -19.73 6.99 -1.27
C LYS A 155 -19.30 6.74 -2.72
N THR A 156 -18.30 5.90 -2.93
CA THR A 156 -17.68 5.66 -4.25
C THR A 156 -18.49 4.67 -5.08
N TYR A 157 -18.97 3.60 -4.47
CA TYR A 157 -19.62 2.48 -5.16
C TYR A 157 -21.15 2.41 -4.95
N GLY A 158 -21.72 3.26 -4.11
CA GLY A 158 -23.17 3.24 -3.81
C GLY A 158 -24.04 3.39 -5.06
N LYS A 159 -23.60 4.13 -6.05
CA LYS A 159 -24.28 4.25 -7.36
C LYS A 159 -24.24 2.98 -8.21
N LYS A 160 -23.41 2.01 -7.86
CA LYS A 160 -23.24 0.73 -8.59
C LYS A 160 -24.01 -0.41 -7.94
N GLY A 161 -24.71 -0.15 -6.83
CA GLY A 161 -25.54 -1.09 -6.10
C GLY A 161 -24.94 -1.57 -4.77
N ASP A 162 -25.82 -1.93 -3.85
CA ASP A 162 -25.44 -2.32 -2.48
C ASP A 162 -24.57 -3.58 -2.43
N ALA A 163 -24.77 -4.50 -3.36
CA ALA A 163 -23.96 -5.72 -3.44
C ALA A 163 -22.47 -5.43 -3.68
N ILE A 164 -22.16 -4.41 -4.48
CA ILE A 164 -20.75 -3.99 -4.73
C ILE A 164 -20.20 -3.27 -3.49
N VAL A 165 -21.01 -2.49 -2.80
CA VAL A 165 -20.61 -1.84 -1.53
C VAL A 165 -20.25 -2.91 -0.49
N GLN A 166 -21.11 -3.92 -0.32
CA GLN A 166 -20.87 -5.01 0.63
C GLN A 166 -19.57 -5.76 0.34
N LYS A 167 -19.31 -6.10 -0.94
CA LYS A 167 -18.05 -6.74 -1.35
C LYS A 167 -16.78 -5.93 -1.02
N ASN A 168 -16.89 -4.62 -0.90
CA ASN A 168 -15.78 -3.77 -0.46
C ASN A 168 -15.66 -3.71 1.07
N TRP A 169 -16.71 -4.08 1.80
CA TRP A 169 -16.69 -4.14 3.26
C TRP A 169 -16.15 -5.47 3.79
N ASP A 170 -16.44 -6.57 3.07
CA ASP A 170 -15.98 -7.92 3.39
C ASP A 170 -14.49 -8.09 3.14
#